data_11317871c5048f50a0b32490a97be02a
#
_entry.id   11317871c5048f50a0b32490a97be02a
#
_cell.length_a   1.000
_cell.length_b   1.000
_cell.length_c   1.000
_cell.angle_alpha   90.00
_cell.angle_beta   90.00
_cell.angle_gamma   90.00
#
_symmetry.space_group_name_H-M   'P 1'
#
loop_
_entity.id
_entity.type
_entity.pdbx_description
1 polymer ?
#
loop_
_entity_poly.entity_id
_entity_poly.type
_entity_poly.pdbx_seq_one_letter_code
_entity_poly.pdbx_strand_id
1 'polypeptide(L)'
;MEKSSRKALPSSNHNTRSFRSRRAIIVAILLFNVACLLRTWAFQNVKSGPDIAQVQRCAIDNLQADLSFLDGASPIGKSEFIERRDRLARALVASDVDAFVVEPGYTFQYYGNTSQSDWEPWEPEERPFLMIILPVRSESGAVSAKTAFLAPHFEEGRVRMLEIPSQEPELDIVIWEEHWDPYSTLRQSHLFADSGMHEHARKPRLIVDEELRDFIARGLANAGFETFGLSAEVELVRQLKSPAEVELLRAVNTGTVAAVRAMRPCLVAGLTEDEVRDILDASLLSVGFTLFFNIVLFEEDGALPHGGFVVGKKKLNHETMIVIDVGAHYLGYSSDICRSFFIDPEAEKGKTYTSSIASLLMRMDLLPRSIQVPKGNSKLYAEKLKVWDVVLDAQTAASKKFKANNTAASVDIAARKIIEDAGYDHAFTHRLGHGIGIKAHESPYLNKWNTKSILQPGMTFTNEPGIYLEGKFGVRHEDIYLVKEDGDAELLTGRRATGPYDP
;
A
#
# COMPACT_ATOMS: atom_id res chain seq x y z
N MET A 1 -36.34 -79.61 -82.76
CA MET A 1 -35.27 -80.62 -82.53
C MET A 1 -34.36 -80.00 -81.49
N GLU A 2 -34.63 -80.26 -80.28
CA GLU A 2 -34.05 -81.20 -79.32
C GLU A 2 -32.52 -81.11 -79.21
N LYS A 3 -32.04 -80.69 -78.06
CA LYS A 3 -31.33 -81.45 -76.97
C LYS A 3 -30.82 -80.50 -75.94
N SER A 4 -31.36 -80.59 -74.76
CA SER A 4 -30.95 -81.29 -73.55
C SER A 4 -29.63 -80.73 -72.91
N SER A 5 -29.80 -79.97 -71.95
CA SER A 5 -29.57 -80.03 -70.48
C SER A 5 -28.34 -80.81 -70.01
N ARG A 6 -27.51 -80.16 -69.15
CA ARG A 6 -27.13 -80.68 -67.84
C ARG A 6 -26.62 -79.51 -66.96
N LYS A 7 -27.27 -79.35 -65.81
CA LYS A 7 -26.86 -78.49 -64.70
C LYS A 7 -25.64 -79.06 -63.97
N ALA A 8 -24.68 -78.24 -63.61
CA ALA A 8 -23.71 -78.51 -62.58
C ALA A 8 -23.88 -77.53 -61.43
N LEU A 9 -23.96 -78.03 -60.23
CA LEU A 9 -24.12 -77.26 -58.98
C LEU A 9 -22.84 -76.53 -58.59
N PRO A 10 -22.90 -75.31 -58.01
CA PRO A 10 -21.74 -74.61 -57.55
C PRO A 10 -21.38 -75.03 -56.12
N SER A 11 -20.12 -75.25 -55.86
CA SER A 11 -19.51 -75.55 -54.59
C SER A 11 -19.56 -74.32 -53.65
N SER A 12 -20.01 -74.54 -52.43
CA SER A 12 -20.04 -73.61 -51.30
C SER A 12 -18.63 -73.19 -50.88
N ASN A 13 -18.27 -71.96 -51.11
CA ASN A 13 -17.12 -71.29 -50.49
C ASN A 13 -17.53 -69.90 -49.98
N HIS A 14 -18.34 -69.94 -48.93
CA HIS A 14 -18.74 -68.71 -48.23
C HIS A 14 -18.74 -68.93 -46.72
N ASN A 15 -17.54 -68.85 -46.03
CA ASN A 15 -17.57 -68.55 -44.58
C ASN A 15 -16.26 -68.07 -43.94
N THR A 16 -15.19 -67.80 -44.69
CA THR A 16 -13.94 -67.38 -44.11
C THR A 16 -13.71 -65.81 -44.14
N ARG A 17 -14.42 -65.09 -44.97
CA ARG A 17 -14.29 -63.59 -45.03
C ARG A 17 -15.09 -62.87 -43.94
N SER A 18 -16.18 -63.41 -43.46
CA SER A 18 -17.06 -62.75 -42.43
C SER A 18 -16.39 -62.74 -41.05
N PHE A 19 -15.60 -63.73 -40.69
CA PHE A 19 -14.94 -63.84 -39.38
C PHE A 19 -13.73 -62.89 -39.25
N ARG A 20 -12.99 -62.60 -40.30
CA ARG A 20 -11.85 -61.63 -40.30
C ARG A 20 -12.35 -60.17 -40.20
N SER A 21 -13.43 -59.85 -40.88
CA SER A 21 -13.99 -58.50 -40.81
C SER A 21 -14.58 -58.15 -39.41
N ARG A 22 -15.26 -59.10 -38.77
CA ARG A 22 -15.79 -58.91 -37.39
C ARG A 22 -14.67 -58.77 -36.37
N ARG A 23 -13.57 -59.52 -36.46
CA ARG A 23 -12.40 -59.35 -35.58
C ARG A 23 -11.71 -57.98 -35.79
N ALA A 24 -11.56 -57.54 -37.02
CA ALA A 24 -11.01 -56.24 -37.33
C ALA A 24 -11.86 -55.06 -36.79
N ILE A 25 -13.18 -55.14 -36.85
CA ILE A 25 -14.11 -54.17 -36.28
C ILE A 25 -14.03 -54.16 -34.75
N ILE A 26 -13.99 -55.30 -34.10
CA ILE A 26 -13.86 -55.41 -32.63
C ILE A 26 -12.52 -54.80 -32.16
N VAL A 27 -11.43 -55.08 -32.86
CA VAL A 27 -10.11 -54.50 -32.56
C VAL A 27 -10.10 -52.98 -32.77
N ALA A 28 -10.74 -52.47 -33.83
CA ALA A 28 -10.87 -51.03 -34.08
C ALA A 28 -11.69 -50.34 -32.99
N ILE A 29 -12.78 -50.95 -32.52
CA ILE A 29 -13.61 -50.42 -31.42
C ILE A 29 -12.83 -50.42 -30.10
N LEU A 30 -12.06 -51.50 -29.82
CA LEU A 30 -11.20 -51.56 -28.62
C LEU A 30 -10.09 -50.49 -28.65
N LEU A 31 -9.41 -50.33 -29.78
CA LEU A 31 -8.38 -49.27 -29.95
C LEU A 31 -8.98 -47.86 -29.82
N PHE A 32 -10.18 -47.64 -30.37
CA PHE A 32 -10.88 -46.38 -30.23
C PHE A 32 -11.26 -46.09 -28.78
N ASN A 33 -11.80 -47.09 -28.05
CA ASN A 33 -12.10 -46.95 -26.62
C ASN A 33 -10.83 -46.70 -25.77
N VAL A 34 -9.72 -47.42 -26.06
CA VAL A 34 -8.44 -47.19 -25.40
C VAL A 34 -7.90 -45.79 -25.70
N ALA A 35 -8.01 -45.31 -26.94
CA ALA A 35 -7.63 -43.95 -27.32
C ALA A 35 -8.51 -42.90 -26.64
N CYS A 36 -9.82 -43.11 -26.50
CA CYS A 36 -10.72 -42.28 -25.73
C CYS A 36 -10.39 -42.27 -24.23
N LEU A 37 -10.12 -43.43 -23.64
CA LEU A 37 -9.69 -43.55 -22.24
C LEU A 37 -8.33 -42.89 -21.98
N LEU A 38 -7.38 -43.05 -22.91
CA LEU A 38 -6.09 -42.33 -22.83
C LEU A 38 -6.25 -40.81 -23.00
N ARG A 39 -7.15 -40.38 -23.88
CA ARG A 39 -7.48 -38.95 -23.99
C ARG A 39 -8.16 -38.41 -22.74
N THR A 40 -9.16 -39.10 -22.19
CA THR A 40 -9.80 -38.69 -20.93
C THR A 40 -8.83 -38.72 -19.76
N TRP A 41 -7.95 -39.76 -19.69
CA TRP A 41 -6.87 -39.81 -18.69
C TRP A 41 -5.83 -38.69 -18.88
N ALA A 42 -5.43 -38.38 -20.12
CA ALA A 42 -4.56 -37.25 -20.43
C ALA A 42 -5.21 -35.88 -20.11
N PHE A 43 -6.53 -35.73 -20.40
CA PHE A 43 -7.28 -34.52 -20.00
C PHE A 43 -7.46 -34.41 -18.49
N GLN A 44 -7.63 -35.50 -17.76
CA GLN A 44 -7.72 -35.50 -16.28
C GLN A 44 -6.36 -35.34 -15.60
N ASN A 45 -5.25 -35.65 -16.29
CA ASN A 45 -3.88 -35.45 -15.81
C ASN A 45 -3.18 -34.20 -16.39
N VAL A 46 -3.87 -33.34 -17.15
CA VAL A 46 -3.42 -31.95 -17.31
C VAL A 46 -3.49 -31.35 -15.90
N LYS A 47 -2.33 -31.18 -15.25
CA LYS A 47 -2.24 -30.44 -14.00
C LYS A 47 -2.96 -29.10 -14.22
N SER A 48 -4.19 -28.99 -13.74
CA SER A 48 -4.83 -27.70 -13.61
C SER A 48 -3.85 -26.81 -12.83
N GLY A 49 -3.64 -25.57 -13.27
CA GLY A 49 -2.85 -24.62 -12.52
C GLY A 49 -3.37 -24.48 -11.08
N PRO A 50 -2.72 -23.68 -10.22
CA PRO A 50 -3.18 -23.45 -8.86
C PRO A 50 -4.67 -23.06 -8.83
N ASP A 51 -5.42 -23.58 -7.87
CA ASP A 51 -6.80 -23.11 -7.62
C ASP A 51 -6.75 -21.77 -6.87
N ILE A 52 -6.72 -20.68 -7.64
CA ILE A 52 -6.60 -19.31 -7.12
C ILE A 52 -7.72 -18.99 -6.11
N ALA A 53 -8.95 -19.44 -6.39
CA ALA A 53 -10.08 -19.20 -5.49
C ALA A 53 -9.90 -19.93 -4.15
N GLN A 54 -9.26 -21.08 -4.12
CA GLN A 54 -8.93 -21.78 -2.88
C GLN A 54 -7.82 -21.06 -2.10
N VAL A 55 -6.78 -20.58 -2.79
CA VAL A 55 -5.69 -19.82 -2.16
C VAL A 55 -6.21 -18.52 -1.57
N GLN A 56 -7.05 -17.80 -2.31
CA GLN A 56 -7.68 -16.56 -1.85
C GLN A 56 -8.56 -16.78 -0.62
N ARG A 57 -9.43 -17.80 -0.63
CA ARG A 57 -10.24 -18.13 0.56
C ARG A 57 -9.36 -18.45 1.77
N CYS A 58 -8.31 -19.25 1.59
CA CYS A 58 -7.36 -19.57 2.64
C CYS A 58 -6.71 -18.30 3.25
N ALA A 59 -6.29 -17.35 2.42
CA ALA A 59 -5.68 -16.10 2.87
C ALA A 59 -6.68 -15.23 3.66
N ILE A 60 -7.91 -15.10 3.17
CA ILE A 60 -8.99 -14.36 3.83
C ILE A 60 -9.36 -15.01 5.17
N ASP A 61 -9.60 -16.32 5.19
CA ASP A 61 -9.97 -17.06 6.41
C ASP A 61 -8.89 -16.93 7.50
N ASN A 62 -7.59 -17.02 7.09
CA ASN A 62 -6.48 -16.85 8.01
C ASN A 62 -6.40 -15.42 8.57
N LEU A 63 -6.66 -14.38 7.75
CA LEU A 63 -6.64 -12.99 8.20
C LEU A 63 -7.81 -12.69 9.13
N GLN A 64 -9.00 -13.14 8.77
CA GLN A 64 -10.21 -12.93 9.57
C GLN A 64 -10.23 -13.70 10.89
N ALA A 65 -9.34 -14.68 11.06
CA ALA A 65 -9.23 -15.44 12.31
C ALA A 65 -8.72 -14.60 13.49
N ASP A 66 -8.02 -13.48 13.23
CA ASP A 66 -7.52 -12.56 14.27
C ASP A 66 -7.53 -11.13 13.75
N LEU A 67 -8.49 -10.34 14.21
CA LEU A 67 -8.66 -8.92 13.86
C LEU A 67 -8.28 -7.98 15.02
N SER A 68 -7.55 -8.48 16.02
CA SER A 68 -7.13 -7.70 17.20
C SER A 68 -6.30 -6.45 16.86
N PHE A 69 -5.73 -6.37 15.65
CA PHE A 69 -5.06 -5.16 15.15
C PHE A 69 -6.01 -3.96 14.95
N LEU A 70 -7.33 -4.17 14.94
CA LEU A 70 -8.34 -3.11 14.84
C LEU A 70 -8.85 -2.62 16.22
N ASP A 71 -8.55 -3.31 17.33
CA ASP A 71 -9.18 -3.08 18.64
C ASP A 71 -9.02 -1.64 19.18
N GLY A 72 -7.90 -0.98 18.90
CA GLY A 72 -7.64 0.40 19.34
C GLY A 72 -8.10 1.48 18.35
N ALA A 73 -8.50 1.08 17.12
CA ALA A 73 -8.79 2.02 16.05
C ALA A 73 -10.22 2.56 16.12
N SER A 74 -10.34 3.87 16.08
CA SER A 74 -11.64 4.55 16.00
C SER A 74 -11.52 5.80 15.11
N PRO A 75 -12.63 6.24 14.47
CA PRO A 75 -12.62 7.48 13.71
C PRO A 75 -12.15 8.66 14.54
N ILE A 76 -11.40 9.57 13.92
CA ILE A 76 -10.96 10.82 14.57
C ILE A 76 -12.18 11.63 15.03
N GLY A 77 -12.16 12.06 16.28
CA GLY A 77 -13.25 12.82 16.87
C GLY A 77 -13.34 14.26 16.33
N LYS A 78 -14.55 14.82 16.31
CA LYS A 78 -14.81 16.21 15.83
C LYS A 78 -13.90 17.25 16.49
N SER A 79 -13.67 17.16 17.79
CA SER A 79 -12.84 18.09 18.54
C SER A 79 -11.38 18.12 18.06
N GLU A 80 -10.87 16.96 17.61
CA GLU A 80 -9.49 16.90 17.13
C GLU A 80 -9.31 17.63 15.79
N PHE A 81 -10.28 17.55 14.87
CA PHE A 81 -10.21 18.36 13.63
C PHE A 81 -10.17 19.85 13.91
N ILE A 82 -10.92 20.30 14.91
CA ILE A 82 -10.91 21.70 15.36
C ILE A 82 -9.53 22.04 15.92
N GLU A 83 -8.97 21.21 16.80
CA GLU A 83 -7.64 21.45 17.40
C GLU A 83 -6.52 21.44 16.34
N ARG A 84 -6.59 20.57 15.33
CA ARG A 84 -5.64 20.58 14.21
C ARG A 84 -5.63 21.91 13.49
N ARG A 85 -6.81 22.48 13.22
CA ARG A 85 -6.92 23.81 12.60
C ARG A 85 -6.44 24.91 13.54
N ASP A 86 -6.68 24.83 14.85
CA ASP A 86 -6.15 25.77 15.82
C ASP A 86 -4.61 25.71 15.92
N ARG A 87 -4.02 24.51 15.83
CA ARG A 87 -2.56 24.34 15.72
C ARG A 87 -2.03 24.98 14.44
N LEU A 88 -2.71 24.76 13.31
CA LEU A 88 -2.37 25.37 12.04
C LEU A 88 -2.47 26.91 12.13
N ALA A 89 -3.53 27.46 12.72
CA ALA A 89 -3.67 28.90 12.90
C ALA A 89 -2.50 29.52 13.69
N ARG A 90 -2.02 28.83 14.74
CA ARG A 90 -0.82 29.26 15.49
C ARG A 90 0.44 29.20 14.62
N ALA A 91 0.60 28.16 13.77
CA ALA A 91 1.71 28.04 12.84
C ALA A 91 1.71 29.13 11.77
N LEU A 92 0.52 29.52 11.27
CA LEU A 92 0.36 30.63 10.31
C LEU A 92 0.81 31.96 10.92
N VAL A 93 0.42 32.22 12.17
CA VAL A 93 0.88 33.42 12.91
C VAL A 93 2.41 33.41 13.06
N ALA A 94 3.02 32.27 13.39
CA ALA A 94 4.46 32.16 13.53
C ALA A 94 5.20 32.37 12.18
N SER A 95 4.55 32.05 11.07
CA SER A 95 5.07 32.22 9.70
C SER A 95 4.75 33.61 9.09
N ASP A 96 4.05 34.51 9.81
CA ASP A 96 3.56 35.79 9.32
C ASP A 96 2.71 35.67 8.04
N VAL A 97 1.72 34.78 8.05
CA VAL A 97 0.84 34.44 6.92
C VAL A 97 -0.62 34.58 7.33
N ASP A 98 -1.46 35.10 6.41
CA ASP A 98 -2.84 35.43 6.69
C ASP A 98 -3.79 34.23 6.60
N ALA A 99 -3.51 33.25 5.73
CA ALA A 99 -4.34 32.06 5.62
C ALA A 99 -3.58 30.87 5.01
N PHE A 100 -4.14 29.68 5.24
CA PHE A 100 -3.81 28.44 4.56
C PHE A 100 -4.94 28.07 3.60
N VAL A 101 -4.59 27.64 2.38
CA VAL A 101 -5.55 27.27 1.35
C VAL A 101 -5.26 25.86 0.84
N VAL A 102 -6.30 25.02 0.80
CA VAL A 102 -6.20 23.63 0.38
C VAL A 102 -7.45 23.18 -0.39
N GLU A 103 -7.26 22.39 -1.46
CA GLU A 103 -8.34 21.69 -2.17
C GLU A 103 -8.48 20.25 -1.66
N PRO A 104 -9.61 19.54 -1.96
CA PRO A 104 -9.83 18.16 -1.54
C PRO A 104 -8.67 17.23 -1.91
N GLY A 105 -8.19 16.50 -0.92
CA GLY A 105 -7.04 15.63 -0.96
C GLY A 105 -6.67 15.20 0.46
N TYR A 106 -5.51 14.59 0.67
CA TYR A 106 -5.07 14.13 2.00
C TYR A 106 -5.03 15.26 3.04
N THR A 107 -4.49 16.41 2.69
CA THR A 107 -4.39 17.55 3.61
C THR A 107 -5.76 18.15 3.94
N PHE A 108 -6.67 18.20 2.98
CA PHE A 108 -8.06 18.59 3.23
C PHE A 108 -8.73 17.61 4.19
N GLN A 109 -8.57 16.31 3.96
CA GLN A 109 -9.10 15.25 4.83
C GLN A 109 -8.54 15.37 6.25
N TYR A 110 -7.26 15.69 6.41
CA TYR A 110 -6.62 15.89 7.71
C TYR A 110 -7.27 17.00 8.53
N TYR A 111 -7.69 18.09 7.88
CA TYR A 111 -8.31 19.25 8.54
C TYR A 111 -9.85 19.22 8.53
N GLY A 112 -10.48 18.55 7.58
CA GLY A 112 -11.91 18.64 7.32
C GLY A 112 -12.67 17.32 7.29
N ASN A 113 -12.02 16.17 7.50
CA ASN A 113 -12.64 14.84 7.46
C ASN A 113 -13.35 14.50 6.14
N THR A 114 -12.98 15.14 5.06
CA THR A 114 -13.56 14.91 3.73
C THR A 114 -12.43 14.46 2.82
N SER A 115 -12.51 13.25 2.31
CA SER A 115 -11.53 12.71 1.38
C SER A 115 -11.73 13.25 -0.04
N GLN A 116 -10.73 13.05 -0.90
CA GLN A 116 -10.87 13.37 -2.31
C GLN A 116 -11.99 12.55 -2.97
N SER A 117 -12.25 11.32 -2.54
CA SER A 117 -13.34 10.49 -3.04
C SER A 117 -14.73 10.94 -2.57
N ASP A 118 -14.82 11.64 -1.43
CA ASP A 118 -16.08 12.24 -0.98
C ASP A 118 -16.43 13.48 -1.82
N TRP A 119 -15.40 14.18 -2.30
CA TRP A 119 -15.52 15.29 -3.22
C TRP A 119 -14.69 15.03 -4.48
N GLU A 120 -15.27 14.35 -5.44
CA GLU A 120 -14.64 14.08 -6.72
C GLU A 120 -15.33 14.92 -7.80
N PRO A 121 -14.82 16.11 -8.14
CA PRO A 121 -15.37 16.91 -9.22
C PRO A 121 -15.09 16.21 -10.55
N TRP A 122 -16.12 16.06 -11.35
CA TRP A 122 -16.05 15.34 -12.63
C TRP A 122 -15.38 16.20 -13.70
N GLU A 123 -15.66 17.52 -13.66
CA GLU A 123 -15.22 18.45 -14.66
C GLU A 123 -14.51 19.69 -14.04
N PRO A 124 -13.68 20.42 -14.81
CA PRO A 124 -12.96 21.60 -14.31
C PRO A 124 -13.85 22.72 -13.79
N GLU A 125 -15.09 22.89 -14.35
CA GLU A 125 -16.02 23.94 -13.96
C GLU A 125 -16.58 23.80 -12.53
N GLU A 126 -16.47 22.62 -11.94
CA GLU A 126 -16.82 22.37 -10.53
C GLU A 126 -15.74 22.87 -9.57
N ARG A 127 -14.67 23.43 -10.09
CA ARG A 127 -13.50 23.89 -9.36
C ARG A 127 -13.35 25.43 -9.47
N PRO A 128 -12.75 26.09 -8.44
CA PRO A 128 -12.21 25.44 -7.24
C PRO A 128 -13.27 25.22 -6.15
N PHE A 129 -13.13 24.11 -5.41
CA PHE A 129 -13.63 23.98 -4.05
C PHE A 129 -12.43 24.02 -3.10
N LEU A 130 -12.36 25.01 -2.22
CA LEU A 130 -11.22 25.24 -1.35
C LEU A 130 -11.66 25.37 0.11
N MET A 131 -10.86 24.83 1.03
CA MET A 131 -10.92 25.19 2.44
C MET A 131 -9.89 26.28 2.70
N ILE A 132 -10.32 27.33 3.39
CA ILE A 132 -9.50 28.48 3.81
C ILE A 132 -9.47 28.51 5.33
N ILE A 133 -8.29 28.40 5.93
CA ILE A 133 -8.08 28.45 7.37
C ILE A 133 -7.33 29.73 7.71
N LEU A 134 -7.96 30.60 8.50
CA LEU A 134 -7.42 31.90 8.90
C LEU A 134 -7.16 31.90 10.42
N PRO A 135 -6.04 32.49 10.89
CA PRO A 135 -5.83 32.73 12.31
C PRO A 135 -6.69 33.90 12.81
N VAL A 136 -7.38 33.68 13.90
CA VAL A 136 -8.16 34.73 14.60
C VAL A 136 -7.60 34.89 16.02
N ARG A 137 -7.43 36.14 16.47
CA ARG A 137 -7.00 36.44 17.84
C ARG A 137 -8.21 36.88 18.67
N SER A 138 -8.35 36.22 19.83
CA SER A 138 -9.31 36.69 20.84
C SER A 138 -8.81 37.96 21.55
N GLU A 139 -9.68 38.61 22.31
CA GLU A 139 -9.31 39.74 23.17
C GLU A 139 -8.21 39.39 24.19
N SER A 140 -8.15 38.13 24.63
CA SER A 140 -7.10 37.61 25.52
C SER A 140 -5.76 37.36 24.80
N GLY A 141 -5.70 37.49 23.46
CA GLY A 141 -4.53 37.21 22.64
C GLY A 141 -4.39 35.73 22.24
N ALA A 142 -5.31 34.84 22.63
CA ALA A 142 -5.31 33.46 22.19
C ALA A 142 -5.61 33.35 20.69
N VAL A 143 -4.92 32.41 20.01
CA VAL A 143 -5.07 32.18 18.57
C VAL A 143 -5.87 30.91 18.33
N SER A 144 -6.95 31.06 17.57
CA SER A 144 -7.79 29.96 17.07
C SER A 144 -7.98 30.07 15.55
N ALA A 145 -8.52 29.02 14.95
CA ALA A 145 -8.81 28.97 13.53
C ALA A 145 -10.22 29.47 13.21
N LYS A 146 -10.36 30.37 12.26
CA LYS A 146 -11.59 30.55 11.48
C LYS A 146 -11.47 29.69 10.22
N THR A 147 -12.48 28.87 9.94
CA THR A 147 -12.53 28.03 8.74
C THR A 147 -13.63 28.52 7.83
N ALA A 148 -13.30 28.77 6.57
CA ALA A 148 -14.25 29.13 5.53
C ALA A 148 -13.99 28.30 4.27
N PHE A 149 -14.91 28.35 3.33
CA PHE A 149 -14.83 27.60 2.08
C PHE A 149 -15.08 28.54 0.89
N LEU A 150 -14.49 28.20 -0.25
CA LEU A 150 -14.82 28.77 -1.55
C LEU A 150 -15.45 27.66 -2.38
N ALA A 151 -16.68 27.85 -2.85
CA ALA A 151 -17.40 26.83 -3.61
C ALA A 151 -18.25 27.45 -4.73
N PRO A 152 -18.48 26.72 -5.84
CA PRO A 152 -19.42 27.18 -6.86
C PRO A 152 -20.87 27.12 -6.33
N HIS A 153 -21.68 28.05 -6.77
CA HIS A 153 -23.08 28.20 -6.30
C HIS A 153 -23.89 26.91 -6.44
N PHE A 154 -23.77 26.24 -7.56
CA PHE A 154 -24.53 25.01 -7.82
C PHE A 154 -24.11 23.82 -6.94
N GLU A 155 -22.94 23.87 -6.28
CA GLU A 155 -22.44 22.84 -5.36
C GLU A 155 -22.60 23.21 -3.86
N GLU A 156 -23.09 24.40 -3.53
CA GLU A 156 -23.22 24.84 -2.14
C GLU A 156 -23.97 23.83 -1.27
N GLY A 157 -25.09 23.29 -1.78
CA GLY A 157 -25.88 22.28 -1.08
C GLY A 157 -25.09 21.00 -0.81
N ARG A 158 -24.26 20.57 -1.76
CA ARG A 158 -23.41 19.38 -1.62
C ARG A 158 -22.29 19.62 -0.59
N VAL A 159 -21.69 20.80 -0.57
CA VAL A 159 -20.68 21.18 0.45
C VAL A 159 -21.26 21.07 1.86
N ARG A 160 -22.50 21.54 2.05
CA ARG A 160 -23.17 21.45 3.37
C ARG A 160 -23.48 20.01 3.79
N MET A 161 -23.62 19.07 2.85
CA MET A 161 -23.84 17.63 3.11
C MET A 161 -22.57 16.87 3.48
N LEU A 162 -21.36 17.46 3.33
CA LEU A 162 -20.08 16.81 3.68
C LEU A 162 -19.87 16.65 5.18
N GLU A 163 -20.74 17.25 6.02
CA GLU A 163 -20.66 17.18 7.49
C GLU A 163 -19.28 17.54 8.05
N ILE A 164 -18.61 18.51 7.42
CA ILE A 164 -17.27 18.94 7.83
C ILE A 164 -17.29 19.37 9.29
N PRO A 165 -16.40 18.85 10.15
CA PRO A 165 -16.37 19.21 11.57
C PRO A 165 -16.22 20.72 11.75
N SER A 166 -17.19 21.39 12.41
CA SER A 166 -17.20 22.83 12.65
C SER A 166 -17.66 23.15 14.08
N GLN A 167 -17.12 24.19 14.68
CA GLN A 167 -17.65 24.73 15.96
C GLN A 167 -18.94 25.52 15.72
N GLU A 168 -19.02 26.17 14.57
CA GLU A 168 -20.18 26.96 14.16
C GLU A 168 -21.29 26.06 13.64
N PRO A 169 -22.56 26.43 13.83
CA PRO A 169 -23.71 25.66 13.36
C PRO A 169 -23.81 25.62 11.83
N GLU A 170 -23.27 26.63 11.15
CA GLU A 170 -23.26 26.75 9.69
C GLU A 170 -21.84 26.94 9.18
N LEU A 171 -21.55 26.39 8.00
CA LEU A 171 -20.28 26.62 7.32
C LEU A 171 -20.25 28.00 6.69
N ASP A 172 -19.16 28.74 6.87
CA ASP A 172 -18.89 30.01 6.19
C ASP A 172 -18.42 29.71 4.75
N ILE A 173 -19.28 29.94 3.77
CA ILE A 173 -19.02 29.59 2.36
C ILE A 173 -19.05 30.87 1.52
N VAL A 174 -17.92 31.19 0.89
CA VAL A 174 -17.84 32.20 -0.18
C VAL A 174 -18.28 31.53 -1.47
N ILE A 175 -19.41 32.01 -2.01
CA ILE A 175 -20.02 31.44 -3.23
C ILE A 175 -19.50 32.20 -4.45
N TRP A 176 -19.21 31.50 -5.53
CA TRP A 176 -18.92 32.06 -6.84
C TRP A 176 -19.87 31.50 -7.91
N GLU A 177 -20.26 32.35 -8.86
CA GLU A 177 -21.09 31.97 -10.00
C GLU A 177 -20.18 31.52 -11.16
N GLU A 178 -20.66 30.62 -12.03
CA GLU A 178 -19.89 30.06 -13.15
C GLU A 178 -19.24 31.09 -14.07
N HIS A 179 -19.85 32.29 -14.17
CA HIS A 179 -19.33 33.39 -15.00
C HIS A 179 -18.44 34.39 -14.22
N TRP A 180 -18.15 34.11 -12.93
CA TRP A 180 -17.24 34.94 -12.12
C TRP A 180 -15.84 34.34 -12.10
N ASP A 181 -14.85 35.17 -11.79
CA ASP A 181 -13.54 34.70 -11.37
C ASP A 181 -13.58 34.29 -9.91
N PRO A 182 -13.47 33.00 -9.57
CA PRO A 182 -13.59 32.54 -8.19
C PRO A 182 -12.52 33.12 -7.28
N TYR A 183 -11.32 33.36 -7.79
CA TYR A 183 -10.21 33.88 -6.98
C TYR A 183 -10.37 35.37 -6.67
N SER A 184 -10.86 36.17 -7.61
CA SER A 184 -11.26 37.55 -7.39
C SER A 184 -12.44 37.64 -6.44
N THR A 185 -13.39 36.71 -6.52
CA THR A 185 -14.53 36.63 -5.59
C THR A 185 -14.03 36.36 -4.17
N LEU A 186 -13.09 35.41 -3.99
CA LEU A 186 -12.44 35.15 -2.70
C LEU A 186 -11.71 36.42 -2.19
N ARG A 187 -10.93 37.09 -3.05
CA ARG A 187 -10.15 38.29 -2.67
C ARG A 187 -11.04 39.45 -2.19
N GLN A 188 -12.22 39.57 -2.77
CA GLN A 188 -13.20 40.64 -2.45
C GLN A 188 -14.16 40.22 -1.33
N SER A 189 -14.12 38.98 -0.87
CA SER A 189 -15.02 38.49 0.18
C SER A 189 -14.71 39.14 1.54
N HIS A 190 -15.65 38.98 2.48
CA HIS A 190 -15.52 39.40 3.87
C HIS A 190 -14.29 38.80 4.60
N LEU A 191 -13.67 37.73 4.06
CA LEU A 191 -12.47 37.12 4.63
C LEU A 191 -11.22 37.98 4.43
N PHE A 192 -11.18 38.80 3.36
CA PHE A 192 -10.00 39.59 2.97
C PHE A 192 -10.31 41.05 2.63
N ALA A 193 -11.56 41.52 2.81
CA ALA A 193 -11.99 42.88 2.43
C ALA A 193 -11.21 43.95 3.18
N ASP A 194 -10.96 43.77 4.48
CA ASP A 194 -10.27 44.78 5.32
C ASP A 194 -8.79 44.97 4.97
N SER A 195 -8.18 43.94 4.33
CA SER A 195 -6.78 44.00 3.89
C SER A 195 -6.56 44.86 2.65
N GLY A 196 -7.62 45.39 2.04
CA GLY A 196 -7.58 46.21 0.80
C GLY A 196 -8.00 47.67 0.94
N MET A 197 -8.49 48.13 2.11
CA MET A 197 -9.04 49.47 2.28
C MET A 197 -7.99 50.58 2.49
N HIS A 198 -6.73 50.25 2.69
CA HIS A 198 -5.65 51.22 2.82
C HIS A 198 -4.77 51.21 1.56
N GLU A 199 -4.52 52.38 0.96
CA GLU A 199 -3.70 52.60 -0.25
C GLU A 199 -2.25 52.02 -0.15
N HIS A 200 -1.87 51.53 1.03
CA HIS A 200 -0.58 50.88 1.35
C HIS A 200 -0.71 49.52 2.05
N ALA A 201 -1.90 48.91 2.03
CA ALA A 201 -2.06 47.59 2.63
C ALA A 201 -1.27 46.52 1.84
N ARG A 202 -0.50 45.71 2.56
CA ARG A 202 0.20 44.56 1.94
C ARG A 202 -0.81 43.60 1.32
N LYS A 203 -0.38 42.89 0.26
CA LYS A 203 -1.17 41.81 -0.30
C LYS A 203 -1.39 40.71 0.77
N PRO A 204 -2.59 40.12 0.83
CA PRO A 204 -2.77 38.94 1.70
C PRO A 204 -1.83 37.81 1.31
N ARG A 205 -1.19 37.22 2.31
CA ARG A 205 -0.20 36.14 2.18
C ARG A 205 -0.85 34.82 2.47
N LEU A 206 -0.76 33.89 1.52
CA LEU A 206 -1.36 32.57 1.62
C LEU A 206 -0.27 31.49 1.58
N ILE A 207 -0.27 30.57 2.53
CA ILE A 207 0.35 29.26 2.31
C ILE A 207 -0.64 28.41 1.54
N VAL A 208 -0.18 27.81 0.45
CA VAL A 208 -0.95 26.84 -0.34
C VAL A 208 -0.40 25.44 -0.10
N ASP A 209 -1.30 24.45 -0.09
CA ASP A 209 -0.90 23.04 0.07
C ASP A 209 0.03 22.60 -1.05
N GLU A 210 0.93 21.67 -0.76
CA GLU A 210 1.92 21.16 -1.72
C GLU A 210 1.30 20.41 -2.92
N GLU A 211 0.07 19.91 -2.75
CA GLU A 211 -0.69 19.19 -3.79
C GLU A 211 -1.70 20.09 -4.52
N LEU A 212 -1.79 21.37 -4.13
CA LEU A 212 -2.69 22.32 -4.79
C LEU A 212 -2.32 22.43 -6.28
N ARG A 213 -3.33 22.30 -7.15
CA ARG A 213 -3.10 22.39 -8.60
C ARG A 213 -2.55 23.76 -8.98
N ASP A 214 -1.56 23.77 -9.87
CA ASP A 214 -0.85 24.96 -10.31
C ASP A 214 -1.79 26.08 -10.84
N PHE A 215 -2.86 25.74 -11.57
CA PHE A 215 -3.80 26.74 -12.06
C PHE A 215 -4.54 27.47 -10.95
N ILE A 216 -4.82 26.78 -9.81
CA ILE A 216 -5.43 27.40 -8.62
C ILE A 216 -4.44 28.35 -7.96
N ALA A 217 -3.20 27.90 -7.74
CA ALA A 217 -2.15 28.75 -7.15
C ALA A 217 -1.90 30.01 -7.99
N ARG A 218 -1.86 29.86 -9.32
CA ARG A 218 -1.74 31.03 -10.24
C ARG A 218 -3.00 31.89 -10.25
N GLY A 219 -4.18 31.31 -10.17
CA GLY A 219 -5.43 32.05 -10.07
C GLY A 219 -5.45 32.96 -8.83
N LEU A 220 -5.07 32.42 -7.66
CA LEU A 220 -4.91 33.18 -6.42
C LEU A 220 -3.89 34.30 -6.56
N ALA A 221 -2.71 34.01 -7.15
CA ALA A 221 -1.67 35.04 -7.36
C ALA A 221 -2.15 36.15 -8.30
N ASN A 222 -2.86 35.82 -9.38
CA ASN A 222 -3.41 36.80 -10.33
C ASN A 222 -4.51 37.67 -9.70
N ALA A 223 -5.29 37.11 -8.77
CA ALA A 223 -6.31 37.87 -8.00
C ALA A 223 -5.72 38.79 -6.91
N GLY A 224 -4.39 38.83 -6.78
CA GLY A 224 -3.68 39.75 -5.90
C GLY A 224 -3.28 39.18 -4.53
N PHE A 225 -3.31 37.86 -4.36
CA PHE A 225 -2.69 37.21 -3.22
C PHE A 225 -1.18 37.02 -3.44
N GLU A 226 -0.43 36.91 -2.36
CA GLU A 226 0.97 36.46 -2.37
C GLU A 226 1.00 35.00 -1.87
N THR A 227 1.37 34.05 -2.73
CA THR A 227 1.31 32.61 -2.44
C THR A 227 2.68 32.04 -2.10
N PHE A 228 2.75 31.18 -1.07
CA PHE A 228 3.95 30.52 -0.57
C PHE A 228 3.68 29.00 -0.46
N GLY A 229 4.74 28.20 -0.55
CA GLY A 229 4.70 26.79 -0.15
C GLY A 229 4.67 26.63 1.37
N LEU A 230 4.62 25.37 1.83
CA LEU A 230 4.57 25.04 3.25
C LEU A 230 5.79 25.58 4.00
N SER A 231 5.56 26.20 5.16
CA SER A 231 6.63 26.51 6.12
C SER A 231 6.89 25.32 7.04
N ALA A 232 8.05 25.30 7.70
CA ALA A 232 8.40 24.25 8.64
C ALA A 232 7.38 24.15 9.81
N GLU A 233 6.85 25.27 10.27
CA GLU A 233 5.86 25.35 11.33
C GLU A 233 4.53 24.71 10.90
N VAL A 234 4.12 24.92 9.64
CA VAL A 234 2.89 24.34 9.07
C VAL A 234 3.06 22.84 8.82
N GLU A 235 4.19 22.41 8.26
CA GLU A 235 4.49 20.99 8.09
C GLU A 235 4.49 20.22 9.42
N LEU A 236 5.04 20.84 10.48
CA LEU A 236 5.14 20.22 11.80
C LEU A 236 3.77 19.87 12.39
N VAL A 237 2.71 20.59 12.04
CA VAL A 237 1.34 20.32 12.52
C VAL A 237 0.89 18.91 12.16
N ARG A 238 1.23 18.43 10.95
CA ARG A 238 0.88 17.09 10.46
C ARG A 238 1.93 16.04 10.83
N GLN A 239 3.20 16.43 10.95
CA GLN A 239 4.28 15.52 11.30
C GLN A 239 4.14 14.94 12.72
N LEU A 240 3.61 15.71 13.67
CA LEU A 240 3.39 15.27 15.06
C LEU A 240 2.02 14.63 15.21
N LYS A 241 2.00 13.31 15.38
CA LYS A 241 0.79 12.50 15.47
C LYS A 241 0.14 12.61 16.84
N SER A 242 -1.17 12.74 16.86
CA SER A 242 -1.97 12.60 18.09
C SER A 242 -2.04 11.12 18.51
N PRO A 243 -2.42 10.81 19.76
CA PRO A 243 -2.64 9.43 20.18
C PRO A 243 -3.67 8.69 19.32
N ALA A 244 -4.74 9.37 18.87
CA ALA A 244 -5.74 8.77 18.00
C ALA A 244 -5.16 8.43 16.60
N GLU A 245 -4.33 9.30 16.04
CA GLU A 245 -3.62 9.04 14.78
C GLU A 245 -2.66 7.85 14.90
N VAL A 246 -1.95 7.73 16.03
CA VAL A 246 -1.04 6.61 16.29
C VAL A 246 -1.78 5.27 16.30
N GLU A 247 -2.98 5.20 16.92
CA GLU A 247 -3.77 3.97 16.93
C GLU A 247 -4.28 3.60 15.53
N LEU A 248 -4.67 4.57 14.70
CA LEU A 248 -5.05 4.31 13.31
C LEU A 248 -3.86 3.81 12.48
N LEU A 249 -2.68 4.44 12.63
CA LEU A 249 -1.45 4.00 11.98
C LEU A 249 -1.04 2.59 12.43
N ARG A 250 -1.15 2.29 13.72
CA ARG A 250 -0.92 0.95 14.27
C ARG A 250 -1.85 -0.07 13.63
N ALA A 251 -3.15 0.23 13.58
CA ALA A 251 -4.16 -0.67 13.04
C ALA A 251 -3.91 -0.97 11.55
N VAL A 252 -3.76 0.07 10.72
CA VAL A 252 -3.60 -0.12 9.27
C VAL A 252 -2.27 -0.80 8.94
N ASN A 253 -1.17 -0.43 9.59
CA ASN A 253 0.15 -1.01 9.29
C ASN A 253 0.28 -2.45 9.84
N THR A 254 -0.20 -2.74 11.06
CA THR A 254 -0.23 -4.10 11.60
C THR A 254 -1.15 -5.00 10.76
N GLY A 255 -2.34 -4.49 10.37
CA GLY A 255 -3.29 -5.23 9.54
C GLY A 255 -2.75 -5.56 8.14
N THR A 256 -2.02 -4.63 7.53
CA THR A 256 -1.39 -4.86 6.22
C THR A 256 -0.29 -5.93 6.33
N VAL A 257 0.55 -5.90 7.37
CA VAL A 257 1.51 -6.99 7.63
C VAL A 257 0.80 -8.31 7.93
N ALA A 258 -0.30 -8.28 8.70
CA ALA A 258 -1.10 -9.47 9.01
C ALA A 258 -1.67 -10.10 7.72
N ALA A 259 -2.11 -9.30 6.75
CA ALA A 259 -2.61 -9.79 5.47
C ALA A 259 -1.52 -10.55 4.68
N VAL A 260 -0.30 -9.99 4.59
CA VAL A 260 0.84 -10.67 3.95
C VAL A 260 1.15 -12.00 4.67
N ARG A 261 1.17 -12.00 6.01
CA ARG A 261 1.43 -13.19 6.83
C ARG A 261 0.33 -14.24 6.73
N ALA A 262 -0.93 -13.82 6.67
CA ALA A 262 -2.08 -14.71 6.51
C ALA A 262 -2.09 -15.38 5.14
N MET A 263 -1.71 -14.65 4.10
CA MET A 263 -1.63 -15.14 2.73
C MET A 263 -0.47 -16.12 2.53
N ARG A 264 0.71 -15.85 3.11
CA ARG A 264 1.94 -16.61 2.83
C ARG A 264 1.80 -18.14 2.90
N PRO A 265 1.22 -18.75 3.96
CA PRO A 265 1.08 -20.21 4.06
C PRO A 265 0.12 -20.82 3.03
N CYS A 266 -0.68 -20.00 2.37
CA CYS A 266 -1.61 -20.43 1.33
C CYS A 266 -0.99 -20.43 -0.07
N LEU A 267 0.13 -19.70 -0.25
CA LEU A 267 0.80 -19.57 -1.54
C LEU A 267 1.39 -20.92 -2.00
N VAL A 268 1.21 -21.21 -3.29
CA VAL A 268 1.69 -22.44 -3.93
C VAL A 268 2.49 -22.12 -5.19
N ALA A 269 3.43 -23.00 -5.52
CA ALA A 269 4.21 -22.89 -6.75
C ALA A 269 3.30 -22.86 -7.98
N GLY A 270 3.65 -21.99 -8.94
CA GLY A 270 2.91 -21.80 -10.20
C GLY A 270 2.00 -20.59 -10.23
N LEU A 271 1.70 -19.93 -9.09
CA LEU A 271 1.03 -18.63 -9.04
C LEU A 271 1.89 -17.56 -9.72
N THR A 272 1.26 -16.62 -10.40
CA THR A 272 1.90 -15.45 -10.99
C THR A 272 1.91 -14.28 -10.00
N GLU A 273 2.73 -13.26 -10.27
CA GLU A 273 2.75 -11.99 -9.49
C GLU A 273 1.38 -11.34 -9.45
N ASP A 274 0.67 -11.26 -10.60
CA ASP A 274 -0.68 -10.70 -10.68
C ASP A 274 -1.66 -11.49 -9.79
N GLU A 275 -1.61 -12.84 -9.81
CA GLU A 275 -2.49 -13.67 -9.00
C GLU A 275 -2.22 -13.50 -7.50
N VAL A 276 -0.95 -13.36 -7.09
CA VAL A 276 -0.59 -13.09 -5.68
C VAL A 276 -1.03 -11.71 -5.25
N ARG A 277 -0.90 -10.69 -6.12
CA ARG A 277 -1.41 -9.34 -5.89
C ARG A 277 -2.93 -9.36 -5.66
N ASP A 278 -3.68 -9.99 -6.57
CA ASP A 278 -5.14 -10.02 -6.51
C ASP A 278 -5.66 -10.77 -5.25
N ILE A 279 -4.93 -11.79 -4.78
CA ILE A 279 -5.22 -12.51 -3.52
C ILE A 279 -5.01 -11.58 -2.32
N LEU A 280 -3.92 -10.80 -2.31
CA LEU A 280 -3.63 -9.86 -1.22
C LEU A 280 -4.63 -8.71 -1.19
N ASP A 281 -5.00 -8.16 -2.36
CA ASP A 281 -6.04 -7.13 -2.50
C ASP A 281 -7.37 -7.60 -1.92
N ALA A 282 -7.80 -8.81 -2.28
CA ALA A 282 -9.02 -9.39 -1.74
C ALA A 282 -8.96 -9.59 -0.21
N SER A 283 -7.79 -9.93 0.32
CA SER A 283 -7.59 -10.09 1.76
C SER A 283 -7.72 -8.74 2.49
N LEU A 284 -7.08 -7.68 1.98
CA LEU A 284 -7.17 -6.33 2.55
C LEU A 284 -8.60 -5.78 2.52
N LEU A 285 -9.30 -5.94 1.38
CA LEU A 285 -10.70 -5.54 1.25
C LEU A 285 -11.62 -6.29 2.22
N SER A 286 -11.32 -7.56 2.54
CA SER A 286 -12.14 -8.40 3.41
C SER A 286 -12.20 -7.93 4.87
N VAL A 287 -11.27 -7.05 5.28
CA VAL A 287 -11.20 -6.47 6.63
C VAL A 287 -11.52 -4.96 6.65
N GLY A 288 -12.06 -4.44 5.54
CA GLY A 288 -12.53 -3.05 5.43
C GLY A 288 -11.43 -2.04 5.12
N PHE A 289 -10.26 -2.48 4.67
CA PHE A 289 -9.23 -1.57 4.17
C PHE A 289 -9.56 -1.13 2.75
N THR A 290 -9.16 0.09 2.39
CA THR A 290 -9.24 0.61 1.01
C THR A 290 -7.89 0.41 0.34
N LEU A 291 -7.88 -0.11 -0.88
CA LEU A 291 -6.65 -0.34 -1.63
C LEU A 291 -6.00 0.99 -2.03
N PHE A 292 -4.68 1.01 -1.95
CA PHE A 292 -3.88 2.15 -2.38
C PHE A 292 -2.86 1.73 -3.45
N PHE A 293 -1.82 0.97 -3.08
CA PHE A 293 -0.91 0.35 -4.03
C PHE A 293 -0.59 -1.07 -3.57
N ASN A 294 -0.25 -1.95 -4.52
CA ASN A 294 0.18 -3.31 -4.24
C ASN A 294 1.15 -3.78 -5.33
N ILE A 295 2.42 -3.84 -4.99
CA ILE A 295 3.54 -4.21 -5.85
C ILE A 295 4.01 -5.59 -5.44
N VAL A 296 3.82 -6.59 -6.29
CA VAL A 296 4.28 -7.96 -6.09
C VAL A 296 5.29 -8.30 -7.18
N LEU A 297 6.53 -8.58 -6.78
CA LEU A 297 7.66 -8.77 -7.67
C LEU A 297 8.40 -10.05 -7.33
N PHE A 298 8.75 -10.82 -8.37
CA PHE A 298 9.50 -12.06 -8.25
C PHE A 298 10.86 -11.93 -8.92
N GLU A 299 11.91 -12.40 -8.22
CA GLU A 299 13.27 -12.48 -8.77
C GLU A 299 13.77 -11.14 -9.34
N GLU A 300 14.17 -11.13 -10.62
CA GLU A 300 14.72 -9.96 -11.29
C GLU A 300 13.73 -8.79 -11.43
N ASP A 301 12.40 -9.01 -11.33
CA ASP A 301 11.43 -7.92 -11.28
C ASP A 301 11.58 -7.14 -9.97
N GLY A 302 11.92 -7.83 -8.86
CA GLY A 302 12.25 -7.20 -7.58
C GLY A 302 13.62 -6.53 -7.53
N ALA A 303 14.44 -6.67 -8.57
CA ALA A 303 15.75 -5.99 -8.64
C ALA A 303 15.65 -4.47 -8.92
N LEU A 304 14.44 -3.96 -9.16
CA LEU A 304 14.10 -2.54 -9.17
C LEU A 304 13.14 -2.25 -8.02
N PRO A 305 13.30 -1.15 -7.28
CA PRO A 305 12.49 -0.86 -6.09
C PRO A 305 10.98 -0.94 -6.29
N HIS A 306 10.47 -0.50 -7.45
CA HIS A 306 9.06 -0.51 -7.81
C HIS A 306 8.75 -1.41 -9.04
N GLY A 307 9.68 -2.31 -9.38
CA GLY A 307 9.58 -3.16 -10.57
C GLY A 307 9.79 -2.40 -11.88
N GLY A 308 9.68 -3.13 -12.99
CA GLY A 308 9.74 -2.58 -14.34
C GLY A 308 8.36 -2.33 -14.95
N PHE A 309 8.33 -1.95 -16.23
CA PHE A 309 7.08 -1.71 -16.96
C PHE A 309 6.35 -2.99 -17.40
N VAL A 310 7.02 -4.15 -17.37
CA VAL A 310 6.47 -5.44 -17.76
C VAL A 310 6.69 -6.43 -16.63
N VAL A 311 5.75 -6.47 -15.69
CA VAL A 311 5.72 -7.37 -14.53
C VAL A 311 4.38 -8.11 -14.48
N GLY A 312 4.18 -9.00 -13.52
CA GLY A 312 2.88 -9.63 -13.25
C GLY A 312 2.76 -11.06 -13.77
N LYS A 313 3.68 -11.54 -14.61
CA LYS A 313 3.56 -12.85 -15.28
C LYS A 313 4.56 -13.91 -14.83
N LYS A 314 5.57 -13.55 -14.05
CA LYS A 314 6.50 -14.54 -13.50
C LYS A 314 5.77 -15.49 -12.57
N LYS A 315 6.25 -16.73 -12.56
CA LYS A 315 5.63 -17.80 -11.77
C LYS A 315 6.47 -18.13 -10.55
N LEU A 316 5.77 -18.24 -9.43
CA LEU A 316 6.30 -18.61 -8.14
C LEU A 316 6.86 -20.04 -8.14
N ASN A 317 8.01 -20.20 -7.49
CA ASN A 317 8.57 -21.51 -7.11
C ASN A 317 9.20 -21.42 -5.70
N HIS A 318 9.66 -22.50 -5.12
CA HIS A 318 10.14 -22.56 -3.74
C HIS A 318 11.47 -21.82 -3.48
N GLU A 319 12.21 -21.45 -4.53
CA GLU A 319 13.44 -20.64 -4.44
C GLU A 319 13.22 -19.19 -4.91
N THR A 320 11.99 -18.83 -5.30
CA THR A 320 11.64 -17.48 -5.75
C THR A 320 11.73 -16.51 -4.57
N MET A 321 12.59 -15.48 -4.68
CA MET A 321 12.53 -14.32 -3.80
C MET A 321 11.31 -13.51 -4.20
N ILE A 322 10.38 -13.39 -3.27
CA ILE A 322 9.19 -12.56 -3.38
C ILE A 322 9.49 -11.24 -2.70
N VAL A 323 9.15 -10.13 -3.35
CA VAL A 323 9.09 -8.79 -2.74
C VAL A 323 7.66 -8.31 -2.87
N ILE A 324 7.01 -8.05 -1.74
CA ILE A 324 5.68 -7.42 -1.69
C ILE A 324 5.82 -6.09 -1.00
N ASP A 325 5.48 -5.03 -1.73
CA ASP A 325 5.42 -3.66 -1.24
C ASP A 325 3.98 -3.18 -1.38
N VAL A 326 3.31 -2.94 -0.23
CA VAL A 326 1.87 -2.76 -0.21
C VAL A 326 1.43 -1.71 0.79
N GLY A 327 0.58 -0.81 0.30
CA GLY A 327 -0.11 0.20 1.08
C GLY A 327 -1.62 0.08 0.96
N ALA A 328 -2.31 0.34 2.06
CA ALA A 328 -3.76 0.42 2.15
C ALA A 328 -4.15 1.63 3.00
N HIS A 329 -5.43 2.02 2.95
CA HIS A 329 -5.96 3.03 3.86
C HIS A 329 -6.99 2.42 4.81
N TYR A 330 -6.99 2.91 6.04
CA TYR A 330 -8.04 2.63 7.02
C TYR A 330 -8.39 3.91 7.77
N LEU A 331 -9.68 4.30 7.71
CA LEU A 331 -10.19 5.55 8.29
C LEU A 331 -9.34 6.79 7.90
N GLY A 332 -8.86 6.81 6.64
CA GLY A 332 -8.06 7.89 6.06
C GLY A 332 -6.54 7.78 6.27
N TYR A 333 -6.04 6.90 7.15
CA TYR A 333 -4.61 6.75 7.42
C TYR A 333 -4.00 5.66 6.54
N SER A 334 -2.75 5.90 6.12
CA SER A 334 -2.04 5.06 5.17
C SER A 334 -1.17 4.02 5.87
N SER A 335 -1.10 2.82 5.30
CA SER A 335 0.01 1.90 5.53
C SER A 335 1.01 1.96 4.39
N ASP A 336 2.25 1.58 4.72
CA ASP A 336 3.34 1.40 3.79
C ASP A 336 4.27 0.34 4.36
N ILE A 337 4.24 -0.87 3.80
CA ILE A 337 5.04 -1.96 4.31
C ILE A 337 5.62 -2.82 3.18
N CYS A 338 6.84 -3.25 3.36
CA CYS A 338 7.45 -4.18 2.43
C CYS A 338 7.96 -5.44 3.14
N ARG A 339 7.74 -6.59 2.49
CA ARG A 339 8.21 -7.89 2.96
C ARG A 339 8.85 -8.66 1.83
N SER A 340 10.06 -9.19 2.10
CA SER A 340 10.74 -10.12 1.20
C SER A 340 10.82 -11.50 1.86
N PHE A 341 10.37 -12.53 1.15
CA PHE A 341 10.28 -13.88 1.72
C PHE A 341 10.24 -14.98 0.65
N PHE A 342 10.31 -16.24 1.10
CA PHE A 342 10.06 -17.44 0.30
C PHE A 342 8.78 -18.15 0.75
N ILE A 343 8.14 -18.89 -0.15
CA ILE A 343 7.12 -19.85 0.22
C ILE A 343 7.76 -21.08 0.87
N ASP A 344 6.93 -21.89 1.57
CA ASP A 344 7.43 -23.09 2.21
C ASP A 344 8.05 -24.05 1.20
N PRO A 345 9.17 -24.72 1.55
CA PRO A 345 9.81 -25.70 0.68
C PRO A 345 8.85 -26.84 0.35
N GLU A 346 9.03 -27.42 -0.84
CA GLU A 346 8.28 -28.65 -1.18
C GLU A 346 8.58 -29.72 -0.15
N ALA A 347 7.54 -30.27 0.48
CA ALA A 347 7.70 -31.35 1.46
C ALA A 347 8.41 -32.53 0.80
N GLU A 348 9.56 -32.95 1.35
CA GLU A 348 10.23 -34.18 0.90
C GLU A 348 9.23 -35.34 0.93
N LYS A 349 8.98 -35.95 -0.20
CA LYS A 349 8.11 -37.13 -0.32
C LYS A 349 8.59 -38.18 0.68
N GLY A 350 7.95 -38.29 1.83
CA GLY A 350 8.25 -39.31 2.84
C GLY A 350 8.23 -38.88 4.31
N LYS A 351 8.17 -37.57 4.62
CA LYS A 351 8.03 -37.11 6.02
C LYS A 351 6.67 -36.48 6.21
N THR A 352 5.69 -37.28 6.60
CA THR A 352 4.40 -36.76 7.09
C THR A 352 4.63 -36.09 8.43
N TYR A 353 4.80 -34.76 8.44
CA TYR A 353 4.65 -33.98 9.64
C TYR A 353 3.15 -33.89 9.96
N THR A 354 2.74 -34.51 11.07
CA THR A 354 1.41 -34.33 11.62
C THR A 354 1.27 -32.88 12.05
N SER A 355 0.73 -32.06 11.17
CA SER A 355 0.77 -30.59 11.20
C SER A 355 0.01 -29.94 12.39
N SER A 356 -0.89 -30.67 13.05
CA SER A 356 -1.79 -30.07 14.04
C SER A 356 -1.16 -29.85 15.43
N ILE A 357 -0.22 -30.68 15.86
CA ILE A 357 0.40 -30.56 17.19
C ILE A 357 1.62 -29.64 17.13
N ALA A 358 2.42 -29.71 16.07
CA ALA A 358 3.60 -28.84 15.94
C ALA A 358 3.20 -27.37 15.74
N SER A 359 2.15 -27.08 14.96
CA SER A 359 1.61 -25.73 14.80
C SER A 359 0.99 -25.17 16.10
N LEU A 360 0.36 -26.03 16.91
CA LEU A 360 -0.17 -25.65 18.20
C LEU A 360 0.96 -25.33 19.21
N LEU A 361 2.03 -26.14 19.21
CA LEU A 361 3.19 -25.94 20.11
C LEU A 361 4.05 -24.74 19.69
N MET A 362 4.11 -24.38 18.39
CA MET A 362 4.74 -23.16 17.88
C MET A 362 3.93 -21.89 18.23
N ARG A 363 2.59 -21.97 18.22
CA ARG A 363 1.72 -20.91 18.71
C ARG A 363 1.87 -20.63 20.21
N MET A 364 2.31 -21.60 20.97
CA MET A 364 2.49 -21.49 22.44
C MET A 364 3.93 -21.15 22.88
N ASP A 365 4.81 -20.76 21.96
CA ASP A 365 6.25 -20.48 22.21
C ASP A 365 7.01 -21.62 22.95
N LEU A 366 6.51 -22.83 22.88
CA LEU A 366 7.07 -23.99 23.61
C LEU A 366 8.11 -24.77 22.79
N LEU A 367 8.33 -24.44 21.53
CA LEU A 367 9.39 -25.02 20.69
C LEU A 367 10.27 -23.90 20.13
N PRO A 368 11.61 -24.05 20.23
CA PRO A 368 12.52 -23.13 19.57
C PRO A 368 12.31 -23.21 18.05
N ARG A 369 12.09 -22.07 17.40
CA ARG A 369 11.89 -21.93 15.96
C ARG A 369 13.22 -22.09 15.20
N SER A 370 13.94 -23.15 15.40
CA SER A 370 14.99 -23.55 14.46
C SER A 370 14.35 -24.23 13.25
N ILE A 371 13.77 -23.44 12.36
CA ILE A 371 13.44 -23.92 11.02
C ILE A 371 14.80 -24.26 10.39
N GLN A 372 15.08 -25.55 10.21
CA GLN A 372 16.20 -25.96 9.37
C GLN A 372 15.90 -25.43 7.97
N VAL A 373 16.60 -24.37 7.59
CA VAL A 373 16.55 -23.82 6.24
C VAL A 373 16.87 -24.97 5.30
N PRO A 374 15.96 -25.33 4.37
CA PRO A 374 16.27 -26.38 3.40
C PRO A 374 17.53 -25.98 2.66
N LYS A 375 18.42 -26.93 2.41
CA LYS A 375 19.58 -26.71 1.55
C LYS A 375 19.06 -26.51 0.12
N GLY A 376 18.73 -25.26 -0.27
CA GLY A 376 18.59 -24.87 -1.66
C GLY A 376 19.91 -25.16 -2.38
N ASN A 377 19.84 -25.73 -3.56
CA ASN A 377 21.03 -26.24 -4.25
C ASN A 377 21.73 -25.20 -5.13
N SER A 378 21.20 -23.97 -5.25
CA SER A 378 21.78 -22.95 -6.13
C SER A 378 22.65 -21.95 -5.36
N LYS A 379 23.74 -21.50 -5.99
CA LYS A 379 24.58 -20.39 -5.47
C LYS A 379 23.74 -19.12 -5.33
N LEU A 380 22.78 -18.92 -6.22
CA LEU A 380 21.88 -17.76 -6.20
C LEU A 380 20.96 -17.78 -4.97
N TYR A 381 20.44 -18.94 -4.59
CA TYR A 381 19.62 -19.07 -3.38
C TYR A 381 20.42 -18.71 -2.11
N ALA A 382 21.67 -19.14 -2.01
CA ALA A 382 22.54 -18.77 -0.90
C ALA A 382 22.85 -17.25 -0.89
N GLU A 383 22.99 -16.62 -2.06
CA GLU A 383 23.15 -15.17 -2.19
C GLU A 383 21.90 -14.44 -1.71
N LYS A 384 20.68 -14.92 -2.07
CA LYS A 384 19.41 -14.35 -1.61
C LYS A 384 19.29 -14.36 -0.09
N LEU A 385 19.60 -15.49 0.55
CA LEU A 385 19.59 -15.59 2.02
C LEU A 385 20.56 -14.60 2.67
N LYS A 386 21.79 -14.50 2.15
CA LYS A 386 22.79 -13.54 2.65
C LYS A 386 22.30 -12.10 2.52
N VAL A 387 21.74 -11.72 1.36
CA VAL A 387 21.23 -10.37 1.12
C VAL A 387 20.02 -10.09 2.03
N TRP A 388 19.14 -11.08 2.24
CA TRP A 388 18.01 -10.96 3.15
C TRP A 388 18.45 -10.61 4.58
N ASP A 389 19.47 -11.32 5.10
CA ASP A 389 20.03 -11.07 6.44
C ASP A 389 20.66 -9.67 6.53
N VAL A 390 21.45 -9.25 5.51
CA VAL A 390 22.08 -7.92 5.47
C VAL A 390 21.05 -6.80 5.51
N VAL A 391 19.93 -6.93 4.78
CA VAL A 391 18.87 -5.93 4.78
C VAL A 391 18.17 -5.88 6.13
N LEU A 392 17.93 -7.02 6.79
CA LEU A 392 17.35 -7.05 8.14
C LEU A 392 18.30 -6.42 9.17
N ASP A 393 19.60 -6.66 9.06
CA ASP A 393 20.63 -6.03 9.93
C ASP A 393 20.69 -4.52 9.70
N ALA A 394 20.58 -4.06 8.45
CA ALA A 394 20.53 -2.64 8.11
C ALA A 394 19.28 -1.97 8.72
N GLN A 395 18.12 -2.60 8.60
CA GLN A 395 16.88 -2.14 9.22
C GLN A 395 17.02 -2.09 10.77
N THR A 396 17.70 -3.08 11.36
CA THR A 396 17.96 -3.14 12.80
C THR A 396 18.91 -2.05 13.25
N ALA A 397 19.92 -1.71 12.45
CA ALA A 397 20.85 -0.61 12.77
C ALA A 397 20.12 0.74 12.74
N ALA A 398 19.28 0.96 11.73
CA ALA A 398 18.48 2.17 11.57
C ALA A 398 17.45 2.32 12.70
N SER A 399 16.76 1.23 13.11
CA SER A 399 15.73 1.29 14.15
C SER A 399 16.23 1.87 15.47
N LYS A 400 17.51 1.68 15.80
CA LYS A 400 18.17 2.23 16.99
C LYS A 400 18.40 3.74 16.93
N LYS A 401 18.22 4.36 15.74
CA LYS A 401 18.43 5.78 15.49
C LYS A 401 17.16 6.61 15.44
N PHE A 402 15.97 5.99 15.46
CA PHE A 402 14.69 6.70 15.61
C PHE A 402 14.52 7.20 17.04
N LYS A 403 15.29 8.21 17.40
CA LYS A 403 15.27 8.83 18.74
C LYS A 403 15.10 10.33 18.62
N ALA A 404 14.41 10.91 19.58
CA ALA A 404 14.31 12.35 19.69
C ALA A 404 15.71 13.01 19.63
N ASN A 405 15.78 14.16 18.96
CA ASN A 405 17.00 14.94 18.74
C ASN A 405 18.05 14.34 17.78
N ASN A 406 17.82 13.16 17.23
CA ASN A 406 18.63 12.67 16.11
C ASN A 406 18.25 13.38 14.81
N THR A 407 19.22 13.48 13.88
CA THR A 407 18.95 13.99 12.53
C THR A 407 18.33 12.91 11.64
N ALA A 408 17.50 13.28 10.68
CA ALA A 408 16.98 12.37 9.66
C ALA A 408 18.12 11.66 8.91
N ALA A 409 19.21 12.35 8.62
CA ALA A 409 20.42 11.78 8.00
C ALA A 409 21.04 10.66 8.82
N SER A 410 21.06 10.76 10.16
CA SER A 410 21.72 9.78 11.02
C SER A 410 21.05 8.40 10.97
N VAL A 411 19.74 8.35 10.66
CA VAL A 411 18.97 7.11 10.52
C VAL A 411 19.35 6.41 9.21
N ASP A 412 19.36 7.14 8.10
CA ASP A 412 19.74 6.63 6.77
C ASP A 412 21.22 6.15 6.77
N ILE A 413 22.14 6.93 7.33
CA ILE A 413 23.55 6.59 7.41
C ILE A 413 23.79 5.29 8.19
N ALA A 414 23.02 5.03 9.24
CA ALA A 414 23.15 3.80 10.03
C ALA A 414 22.83 2.54 9.22
N ALA A 415 21.76 2.56 8.39
CA ALA A 415 21.44 1.45 7.49
C ALA A 415 22.47 1.30 6.37
N ARG A 416 22.84 2.41 5.72
CA ARG A 416 23.84 2.40 4.63
C ARG A 416 25.17 1.81 5.05
N LYS A 417 25.60 2.11 6.27
CA LYS A 417 26.87 1.58 6.80
C LYS A 417 26.89 0.05 6.83
N ILE A 418 25.79 -0.60 7.22
CA ILE A 418 25.70 -2.07 7.23
C ILE A 418 25.75 -2.63 5.81
N ILE A 419 25.02 -2.01 4.88
CA ILE A 419 24.96 -2.42 3.46
C ILE A 419 26.35 -2.23 2.80
N GLU A 420 27.02 -1.11 3.07
CA GLU A 420 28.39 -0.81 2.59
C GLU A 420 29.39 -1.83 3.11
N ASP A 421 29.39 -2.10 4.43
CA ASP A 421 30.30 -3.07 5.06
C ASP A 421 30.12 -4.49 4.51
N ALA A 422 28.91 -4.83 4.05
CA ALA A 422 28.61 -6.08 3.36
C ALA A 422 29.00 -6.09 1.87
N GLY A 423 29.43 -4.95 1.30
CA GLY A 423 29.87 -4.79 -0.09
C GLY A 423 28.75 -4.55 -1.11
N TYR A 424 27.58 -4.04 -0.65
CA TYR A 424 26.40 -3.78 -1.51
C TYR A 424 26.02 -2.29 -1.58
N ASP A 425 26.96 -1.36 -1.29
CA ASP A 425 26.72 0.09 -1.29
C ASP A 425 26.10 0.62 -2.57
N HIS A 426 26.48 0.09 -3.73
CA HIS A 426 25.98 0.44 -5.05
C HIS A 426 24.53 -0.03 -5.31
N ALA A 427 24.03 -0.96 -4.51
CA ALA A 427 22.75 -1.62 -4.68
C ALA A 427 21.64 -1.07 -3.76
N PHE A 428 21.94 -0.10 -2.89
CA PHE A 428 20.95 0.65 -2.10
C PHE A 428 20.75 2.04 -2.70
N THR A 429 19.81 2.17 -3.61
CA THR A 429 19.68 3.29 -4.54
C THR A 429 18.77 4.42 -4.11
N HIS A 430 17.91 4.21 -3.09
CA HIS A 430 16.95 5.20 -2.61
C HIS A 430 17.24 5.65 -1.16
N ARG A 431 16.47 6.60 -0.63
CA ARG A 431 16.47 7.01 0.77
C ARG A 431 16.02 5.85 1.67
N LEU A 432 16.39 5.91 2.95
CA LEU A 432 15.99 4.89 3.92
C LEU A 432 14.49 4.86 4.22
N GLY A 433 13.81 6.01 4.10
CA GLY A 433 12.40 6.12 4.42
C GLY A 433 11.89 7.56 4.43
N HIS A 434 10.70 7.74 4.95
CA HIS A 434 9.97 9.01 4.96
C HIS A 434 8.99 9.07 6.13
N GLY A 435 8.45 10.25 6.40
CA GLY A 435 7.31 10.42 7.29
C GLY A 435 6.08 9.72 6.72
N ILE A 436 5.22 9.22 7.59
CA ILE A 436 3.96 8.59 7.21
C ILE A 436 2.84 9.01 8.17
N GLY A 437 1.63 9.13 7.65
CA GLY A 437 0.45 9.52 8.41
C GLY A 437 -0.82 9.30 7.61
N ILE A 438 -1.60 10.37 7.43
CA ILE A 438 -2.71 10.38 6.48
C ILE A 438 -2.20 10.24 5.05
N LYS A 439 -1.03 10.82 4.73
CA LYS A 439 -0.27 10.55 3.51
C LYS A 439 0.71 9.41 3.74
N ALA A 440 0.85 8.51 2.77
CA ALA A 440 1.89 7.49 2.84
C ALA A 440 3.28 8.14 2.84
N HIS A 441 3.53 9.09 1.94
CA HIS A 441 4.78 9.82 1.88
C HIS A 441 4.62 11.27 2.34
N GLU A 442 5.25 11.61 3.45
CA GLU A 442 5.32 13.00 3.93
C GLU A 442 6.72 13.34 4.49
N SER A 443 7.00 14.65 4.63
CA SER A 443 8.23 15.11 5.28
C SER A 443 8.23 14.75 6.78
N PRO A 444 9.43 14.62 7.43
CA PRO A 444 10.77 14.69 6.83
C PRO A 444 11.18 13.40 6.11
N TYR A 445 11.99 13.54 5.07
CA TYR A 445 12.56 12.40 4.35
C TYR A 445 13.89 11.97 4.95
N LEU A 446 14.05 10.65 5.19
CA LEU A 446 15.23 10.04 5.79
C LEU A 446 16.25 9.72 4.70
N ASN A 447 17.12 10.68 4.37
CA ASN A 447 18.23 10.49 3.45
C ASN A 447 19.53 11.07 4.05
N LYS A 448 20.67 10.55 3.62
CA LYS A 448 22.00 10.89 4.18
C LYS A 448 22.36 12.37 4.12
N TRP A 449 21.67 13.17 3.31
CA TRP A 449 21.91 14.61 3.16
C TRP A 449 20.96 15.47 4.01
N ASN A 450 19.92 14.87 4.61
CA ASN A 450 18.97 15.60 5.47
C ASN A 450 19.53 15.77 6.89
N THR A 451 20.51 16.64 7.02
CA THR A 451 21.16 16.97 8.31
C THR A 451 20.41 18.03 9.12
N LYS A 452 19.39 18.67 8.52
CA LYS A 452 18.65 19.78 9.13
C LYS A 452 17.39 19.33 9.88
N SER A 453 16.67 18.33 9.36
CA SER A 453 15.47 17.84 10.03
C SER A 453 15.84 17.02 11.26
N ILE A 454 15.31 17.42 12.40
CA ILE A 454 15.49 16.78 13.70
C ILE A 454 14.25 15.97 14.00
N LEU A 455 14.44 14.71 14.39
CA LEU A 455 13.36 13.84 14.80
C LEU A 455 12.78 14.32 16.14
N GLN A 456 11.45 14.42 16.20
CA GLN A 456 10.73 14.85 17.39
C GLN A 456 9.78 13.75 17.86
N PRO A 457 9.48 13.68 19.17
CA PRO A 457 8.47 12.78 19.69
C PRO A 457 7.12 12.99 18.98
N GLY A 458 6.43 11.90 18.65
CA GLY A 458 5.18 11.94 17.89
C GLY A 458 5.35 11.85 16.37
N MET A 459 6.57 11.97 15.83
CA MET A 459 6.82 11.70 14.42
C MET A 459 6.81 10.20 14.13
N THR A 460 6.23 9.82 12.98
CA THR A 460 6.19 8.44 12.48
C THR A 460 6.93 8.32 11.16
N PHE A 461 7.67 7.23 10.98
CA PHE A 461 8.53 7.02 9.81
C PHE A 461 8.50 5.59 9.32
N THR A 462 8.68 5.41 8.00
CA THR A 462 9.08 4.13 7.42
C THR A 462 10.57 3.87 7.68
N ASN A 463 10.94 2.58 7.74
CA ASN A 463 12.31 2.11 7.82
C ASN A 463 12.48 0.96 6.82
N GLU A 464 12.90 1.30 5.60
CA GLU A 464 12.79 0.47 4.39
C GLU A 464 14.12 0.27 3.64
N PRO A 465 15.21 -0.16 4.29
CA PRO A 465 16.44 -0.44 3.55
C PRO A 465 16.21 -1.55 2.53
N GLY A 466 16.85 -1.44 1.37
CA GLY A 466 16.78 -2.44 0.30
C GLY A 466 18.10 -2.65 -0.41
N ILE A 467 18.29 -3.84 -0.95
CA ILE A 467 19.41 -4.20 -1.83
C ILE A 467 18.82 -4.75 -3.13
N TYR A 468 19.19 -4.14 -4.26
CA TYR A 468 18.65 -4.45 -5.58
C TYR A 468 19.79 -4.86 -6.51
N LEU A 469 19.87 -6.15 -6.83
CA LEU A 469 20.90 -6.73 -7.70
C LEU A 469 20.33 -6.86 -9.12
N GLU A 470 20.55 -5.84 -9.95
CA GLU A 470 20.00 -5.75 -11.29
C GLU A 470 20.18 -7.04 -12.09
N GLY A 471 19.09 -7.49 -12.72
CA GLY A 471 19.02 -8.74 -13.48
C GLY A 471 19.08 -10.02 -12.63
N LYS A 472 19.00 -9.92 -11.29
CA LYS A 472 18.98 -11.07 -10.39
C LYS A 472 17.75 -11.05 -9.46
N PHE A 473 17.74 -10.22 -8.44
CA PHE A 473 16.67 -10.11 -7.45
C PHE A 473 16.86 -8.87 -6.57
N GLY A 474 15.83 -8.53 -5.81
CA GLY A 474 15.89 -7.52 -4.75
C GLY A 474 15.37 -8.03 -3.43
N VAL A 475 15.72 -7.33 -2.35
CA VAL A 475 15.20 -7.55 -1.00
C VAL A 475 14.95 -6.19 -0.36
N ARG A 476 13.77 -5.99 0.23
CA ARG A 476 13.41 -4.84 1.08
C ARG A 476 12.61 -5.34 2.29
N HIS A 477 12.93 -4.79 3.47
CA HIS A 477 12.11 -4.93 4.66
C HIS A 477 11.69 -3.57 5.13
N GLU A 478 10.41 -3.39 5.40
CA GLU A 478 9.86 -2.11 5.79
C GLU A 478 8.90 -2.25 6.96
N ASP A 479 9.11 -1.41 7.95
CA ASP A 479 8.27 -1.29 9.13
C ASP A 479 8.13 0.18 9.52
N ILE A 480 7.04 0.49 10.26
CA ILE A 480 6.75 1.85 10.71
C ILE A 480 7.16 2.03 12.18
N TYR A 481 7.82 3.15 12.45
CA TYR A 481 8.31 3.51 13.78
C TYR A 481 7.77 4.85 14.24
N LEU A 482 7.30 4.91 15.49
CA LEU A 482 6.94 6.13 16.20
C LEU A 482 8.11 6.57 17.08
N VAL A 483 8.58 7.80 16.90
CA VAL A 483 9.60 8.42 17.76
C VAL A 483 8.95 8.77 19.11
N LYS A 484 9.57 8.28 20.20
CA LYS A 484 9.11 8.52 21.58
C LYS A 484 9.89 9.65 22.25
N GLU A 485 9.32 10.20 23.32
CA GLU A 485 10.01 11.19 24.16
C GLU A 485 11.35 10.65 24.66
N ASP A 486 11.33 9.44 25.21
CA ASP A 486 12.49 8.75 25.74
C ASP A 486 12.55 7.30 25.24
N GLY A 487 13.79 6.77 25.20
CA GLY A 487 14.05 5.37 24.89
C GLY A 487 14.07 5.03 23.41
N ASP A 488 13.72 3.79 23.10
CA ASP A 488 13.66 3.30 21.73
C ASP A 488 12.30 3.61 21.09
N ALA A 489 12.31 3.84 19.77
CA ALA A 489 11.08 4.06 19.01
C ALA A 489 10.12 2.86 19.10
N GLU A 490 8.85 3.16 19.03
CA GLU A 490 7.80 2.15 19.06
C GLU A 490 7.49 1.64 17.65
N LEU A 491 7.38 0.31 17.53
CA LEU A 491 7.03 -0.35 16.28
C LEU A 491 5.52 -0.38 16.08
N LEU A 492 5.02 0.14 14.96
CA LEU A 492 3.58 0.21 14.64
C LEU A 492 3.10 -0.90 13.67
N THR A 493 3.97 -1.82 13.29
CA THR A 493 3.67 -2.93 12.34
C THR A 493 3.52 -4.28 13.03
N GLY A 494 3.25 -4.29 14.33
CA GLY A 494 3.19 -5.50 15.16
C GLY A 494 4.59 -6.06 15.42
N ARG A 495 4.99 -7.12 14.75
CA ARG A 495 6.35 -7.67 14.86
C ARG A 495 7.12 -7.53 13.53
N ARG A 496 8.43 -7.43 13.62
CA ARG A 496 9.32 -7.47 12.45
C ARG A 496 9.41 -8.89 11.86
N ALA A 497 9.89 -8.98 10.64
CA ALA A 497 10.31 -10.26 10.07
C ALA A 497 11.38 -10.93 10.94
N THR A 498 11.30 -12.26 11.10
CA THR A 498 12.26 -13.03 11.91
C THR A 498 13.08 -14.02 11.08
N GLY A 499 12.74 -14.20 9.81
CA GLY A 499 13.43 -15.07 8.89
C GLY A 499 12.83 -15.02 7.48
N PRO A 500 13.53 -15.56 6.48
CA PRO A 500 13.09 -15.50 5.09
C PRO A 500 11.82 -16.34 4.81
N TYR A 501 11.34 -17.05 5.81
CA TYR A 501 10.08 -17.82 5.79
C TYR A 501 9.06 -17.30 6.80
N ASP A 502 9.37 -16.22 7.53
CA ASP A 502 8.51 -15.59 8.53
C ASP A 502 8.57 -14.06 8.39
N PRO A 503 7.90 -13.52 7.36
CA PRO A 503 7.91 -12.12 7.00
C PRO A 503 7.29 -11.20 8.04
#